data_385785decd5b704bfb60acb531813ed4
#
_entry.id   385785decd5b704bfb60acb531813ed4
#
_cell.length_a   1.000
_cell.length_b   1.000
_cell.length_c   1.000
_cell.angle_alpha   90.00
_cell.angle_beta   90.00
_cell.angle_gamma   90.00
#
_symmetry.space_group_name_H-M   'P 1'
#
loop_
_entity.id
_entity.type
_entity.pdbx_description
1 polymer ?
#
loop_
_entity_poly.entity_id
_entity_poly.type
_entity_poly.pdbx_seq_one_letter_code
_entity_poly.pdbx_strand_id
1 'polypeptide(L)'
;LRPEYLVRYPHAFSGGQRQRIGIARALAPNPKFIVCDEPVSALDVSVQAQILNLLQDLQEQFGLTYLFVAHDLSVVEHISDRVAVMYVGKLVESAVTEELYINPLHPYTEALLSAVPKQDPRMRTEPIVLPGDVADPANPPGGCYFHPRCRYKVDVCETVEPQLRELRPDHFVACHRAEELRLEGVLGPAQAV
;
A
#
# COMPACT_ATOMS: atom_id res chain seq x y z
N LEU A 1 16.58 2.53 -24.12
CA LEU A 1 17.99 2.87 -23.88
C LEU A 1 18.78 2.73 -25.19
N ARG A 2 19.82 3.56 -25.38
CA ARG A 2 20.64 3.51 -26.59
C ARG A 2 21.74 2.44 -26.45
N PRO A 3 22.17 1.76 -27.57
CA PRO A 3 23.22 0.72 -27.52
C PRO A 3 24.54 1.18 -26.91
N GLU A 4 24.88 2.46 -27.10
CA GLU A 4 26.10 3.10 -26.57
C GLU A 4 26.15 3.12 -25.02
N TYR A 5 25.04 2.83 -24.35
CA TYR A 5 24.96 2.80 -22.87
C TYR A 5 25.48 1.49 -22.28
N LEU A 6 25.74 0.46 -23.09
CA LEU A 6 26.25 -0.84 -22.62
C LEU A 6 27.58 -0.75 -21.88
N VAL A 7 28.39 0.27 -22.19
CA VAL A 7 29.71 0.49 -21.57
C VAL A 7 29.68 1.45 -20.38
N ARG A 8 28.50 1.93 -19.99
CA ARG A 8 28.37 2.90 -18.88
C ARG A 8 28.26 2.18 -17.53
N TYR A 9 28.85 2.78 -16.52
CA TYR A 9 28.68 2.35 -15.14
C TYR A 9 27.30 2.75 -14.58
N PRO A 10 26.73 2.00 -13.61
CA PRO A 10 25.40 2.27 -13.04
C PRO A 10 25.21 3.69 -12.53
N HIS A 11 26.23 4.32 -11.96
CA HIS A 11 26.19 5.70 -11.45
C HIS A 11 26.07 6.77 -12.55
N ALA A 12 26.38 6.42 -13.81
CA ALA A 12 26.25 7.32 -14.97
C ALA A 12 24.82 7.36 -15.56
N PHE A 13 23.87 6.64 -14.95
CA PHE A 13 22.47 6.63 -15.34
C PHE A 13 21.61 7.44 -14.37
N SER A 14 20.55 8.10 -14.89
CA SER A 14 19.53 8.72 -14.05
C SER A 14 18.74 7.66 -13.25
N GLY A 15 18.03 8.07 -12.20
CA GLY A 15 17.16 7.19 -11.41
C GLY A 15 16.18 6.39 -12.27
N GLY A 16 15.43 7.08 -13.14
CA GLY A 16 14.49 6.44 -14.05
C GLY A 16 15.14 5.52 -15.08
N GLN A 17 16.37 5.82 -15.52
CA GLN A 17 17.11 4.90 -16.42
C GLN A 17 17.53 3.64 -15.67
N ARG A 18 18.03 3.75 -14.44
CA ARG A 18 18.35 2.59 -13.60
C ARG A 18 17.13 1.73 -13.34
N GLN A 19 15.98 2.35 -13.07
CA GLN A 19 14.74 1.63 -12.86
C GLN A 19 14.29 0.84 -14.10
N ARG A 20 14.36 1.46 -15.30
CA ARG A 20 14.06 0.76 -16.56
C ARG A 20 15.01 -0.42 -16.83
N ILE A 21 16.28 -0.30 -16.47
CA ILE A 21 17.26 -1.40 -16.54
C ILE A 21 16.88 -2.52 -15.56
N GLY A 22 16.48 -2.17 -14.34
CA GLY A 22 16.00 -3.13 -13.33
C GLY A 22 14.78 -3.91 -13.81
N ILE A 23 13.79 -3.22 -14.39
CA ILE A 23 12.59 -3.83 -14.99
C ILE A 23 12.97 -4.77 -16.14
N ALA A 24 13.82 -4.31 -17.08
CA ALA A 24 14.27 -5.15 -18.20
C ALA A 24 15.01 -6.42 -17.71
N ARG A 25 15.82 -6.31 -16.66
CA ARG A 25 16.50 -7.44 -16.03
C ARG A 25 15.52 -8.42 -15.39
N ALA A 26 14.46 -7.92 -14.71
CA ALA A 26 13.44 -8.76 -14.12
C ALA A 26 12.62 -9.53 -15.19
N LEU A 27 12.42 -8.93 -16.37
CA LEU A 27 11.68 -9.53 -17.48
C LEU A 27 12.51 -10.55 -18.28
N ALA A 28 13.83 -10.49 -18.24
CA ALA A 28 14.72 -11.33 -19.06
C ALA A 28 14.45 -12.85 -18.94
N PRO A 29 14.09 -13.42 -17.77
CA PRO A 29 13.74 -14.84 -17.63
C PRO A 29 12.31 -15.18 -18.06
N ASN A 30 11.54 -14.26 -18.65
CA ASN A 30 10.11 -14.41 -19.01
C ASN A 30 9.24 -14.86 -17.82
N PRO A 31 9.20 -14.12 -16.71
CA PRO A 31 8.45 -14.47 -15.52
C PRO A 31 6.94 -14.31 -15.75
N LYS A 32 6.15 -15.00 -14.91
CA LYS A 32 4.70 -14.75 -14.76
C LYS A 32 4.40 -13.85 -13.58
N PHE A 33 5.33 -13.76 -12.64
CA PHE A 33 5.17 -13.02 -11.39
C PHE A 33 6.43 -12.21 -11.08
N ILE A 34 6.27 -10.94 -10.70
CA ILE A 34 7.36 -10.04 -10.35
C ILE A 34 7.04 -9.37 -9.00
N VAL A 35 8.02 -9.33 -8.11
CA VAL A 35 7.98 -8.53 -6.88
C VAL A 35 8.60 -7.17 -7.17
N CYS A 36 7.81 -6.13 -6.98
CA CYS A 36 8.20 -4.73 -7.09
C CYS A 36 8.33 -4.14 -5.69
N ASP A 37 9.53 -4.10 -5.16
CA ASP A 37 9.82 -3.55 -3.83
C ASP A 37 10.20 -2.07 -3.96
N GLU A 38 9.28 -1.18 -3.55
CA GLU A 38 9.38 0.28 -3.66
C GLU A 38 9.90 0.80 -5.02
N PRO A 39 9.34 0.36 -6.15
CA PRO A 39 9.96 0.57 -7.47
C PRO A 39 10.01 2.04 -7.91
N VAL A 40 9.34 2.95 -7.21
CA VAL A 40 9.23 4.37 -7.59
C VAL A 40 9.59 5.35 -6.47
N SER A 41 9.95 4.87 -5.27
CA SER A 41 10.16 5.68 -4.07
C SER A 41 11.29 6.73 -4.20
N ALA A 42 12.32 6.46 -4.99
CA ALA A 42 13.48 7.33 -5.19
C ALA A 42 13.41 8.18 -6.47
N LEU A 43 12.22 8.29 -7.08
CA LEU A 43 12.03 9.00 -8.35
C LEU A 43 11.21 10.28 -8.14
N ASP A 44 11.44 11.28 -9.00
CA ASP A 44 10.55 12.43 -9.08
C ASP A 44 9.17 12.04 -9.64
N VAL A 45 8.14 12.82 -9.31
CA VAL A 45 6.74 12.52 -9.63
C VAL A 45 6.50 12.25 -11.13
N SER A 46 7.19 12.98 -12.00
CA SER A 46 7.04 12.83 -13.46
C SER A 46 7.62 11.50 -13.95
N VAL A 47 8.80 11.13 -13.46
CA VAL A 47 9.44 9.85 -13.80
C VAL A 47 8.70 8.69 -13.14
N GLN A 48 8.19 8.87 -11.92
CA GLN A 48 7.35 7.90 -11.22
C GLN A 48 6.13 7.52 -12.07
N ALA A 49 5.36 8.51 -12.56
CA ALA A 49 4.22 8.26 -13.44
C ALA A 49 4.60 7.48 -14.71
N GLN A 50 5.75 7.80 -15.33
CA GLN A 50 6.25 7.07 -16.49
C GLN A 50 6.60 5.60 -16.19
N ILE A 51 7.13 5.31 -15.00
CA ILE A 51 7.45 3.93 -14.59
C ILE A 51 6.18 3.15 -14.28
N LEU A 52 5.18 3.77 -13.64
CA LEU A 52 3.90 3.13 -13.36
C LEU A 52 3.17 2.77 -14.66
N ASN A 53 3.06 3.70 -15.61
CA ASN A 53 2.49 3.41 -16.92
C ASN A 53 3.24 2.28 -17.64
N LEU A 54 4.59 2.31 -17.61
CA LEU A 54 5.39 1.23 -18.19
C LEU A 54 5.08 -0.14 -17.55
N LEU A 55 4.90 -0.21 -16.23
CA LEU A 55 4.57 -1.46 -15.54
C LEU A 55 3.17 -1.96 -15.93
N GLN A 56 2.18 -1.06 -16.08
CA GLN A 56 0.84 -1.41 -16.56
C GLN A 56 0.87 -1.91 -18.01
N ASP A 57 1.56 -1.22 -18.91
CA ASP A 57 1.74 -1.64 -20.31
C ASP A 57 2.38 -3.05 -20.40
N LEU A 58 3.39 -3.30 -19.56
CA LEU A 58 4.06 -4.61 -19.50
C LEU A 58 3.16 -5.70 -18.90
N GLN A 59 2.33 -5.35 -17.91
CA GLN A 59 1.34 -6.26 -17.33
C GLN A 59 0.34 -6.72 -18.38
N GLU A 60 -0.21 -5.80 -19.15
CA GLU A 60 -1.16 -6.10 -20.23
C GLU A 60 -0.48 -6.90 -21.35
N GLN A 61 0.70 -6.47 -21.80
CA GLN A 61 1.38 -7.08 -22.93
C GLN A 61 1.84 -8.52 -22.66
N PHE A 62 2.32 -8.81 -21.43
CA PHE A 62 2.91 -10.10 -21.07
C PHE A 62 2.06 -10.93 -20.11
N GLY A 63 0.90 -10.46 -19.69
CA GLY A 63 0.03 -11.14 -18.72
C GLY A 63 0.71 -11.33 -17.36
N LEU A 64 1.42 -10.30 -16.87
CA LEU A 64 2.20 -10.39 -15.64
C LEU A 64 1.31 -10.19 -14.41
N THR A 65 1.69 -10.84 -13.32
CA THR A 65 1.17 -10.57 -11.98
C THR A 65 2.25 -9.87 -11.16
N TYR A 66 1.88 -8.79 -10.46
CA TYR A 66 2.78 -8.05 -9.58
C TYR A 66 2.42 -8.24 -8.11
N LEU A 67 3.44 -8.38 -7.26
CA LEU A 67 3.36 -8.02 -5.86
C LEU A 67 4.05 -6.67 -5.70
N PHE A 68 3.27 -5.62 -5.47
CA PHE A 68 3.76 -4.25 -5.41
C PHE A 68 3.85 -3.79 -3.96
N VAL A 69 5.05 -3.50 -3.47
CA VAL A 69 5.27 -2.94 -2.13
C VAL A 69 5.52 -1.45 -2.26
N ALA A 70 4.75 -0.64 -1.56
CA ALA A 70 4.90 0.81 -1.54
C ALA A 70 4.41 1.41 -0.22
N HIS A 71 4.87 2.62 0.09
CA HIS A 71 4.39 3.43 1.21
C HIS A 71 3.53 4.62 0.74
N ASP A 72 3.48 4.92 -0.55
CA ASP A 72 2.62 5.95 -1.14
C ASP A 72 1.28 5.34 -1.56
N LEU A 73 0.23 5.66 -0.79
CA LEU A 73 -1.10 5.13 -1.02
C LEU A 73 -1.73 5.61 -2.33
N SER A 74 -1.36 6.79 -2.84
CA SER A 74 -1.85 7.26 -4.15
C SER A 74 -1.32 6.38 -5.29
N VAL A 75 -0.08 5.90 -5.15
CA VAL A 75 0.52 4.94 -6.09
C VAL A 75 -0.18 3.59 -6.01
N VAL A 76 -0.42 3.10 -4.78
CA VAL A 76 -1.11 1.82 -4.55
C VAL A 76 -2.52 1.84 -5.13
N GLU A 77 -3.28 2.93 -4.90
CA GLU A 77 -4.62 3.12 -5.47
C GLU A 77 -4.63 2.98 -7.00
N HIS A 78 -3.62 3.57 -7.66
CA HIS A 78 -3.56 3.64 -9.12
C HIS A 78 -3.18 2.32 -9.80
N ILE A 79 -2.32 1.49 -9.16
CA ILE A 79 -1.72 0.31 -9.83
C ILE A 79 -2.29 -1.03 -9.33
N SER A 80 -2.99 -1.05 -8.21
CA SER A 80 -3.33 -2.31 -7.53
C SER A 80 -4.81 -2.67 -7.68
N ASP A 81 -5.11 -3.92 -8.02
CA ASP A 81 -6.47 -4.48 -7.99
C ASP A 81 -6.90 -4.80 -6.55
N ARG A 82 -5.95 -5.25 -5.72
CA ARG A 82 -6.15 -5.61 -4.32
C ARG A 82 -5.05 -5.03 -3.46
N VAL A 83 -5.40 -4.62 -2.27
CA VAL A 83 -4.46 -4.07 -1.27
C VAL A 83 -4.42 -4.95 -0.04
N ALA A 84 -3.23 -5.14 0.48
CA ALA A 84 -2.95 -5.80 1.75
C ALA A 84 -2.20 -4.82 2.67
N VAL A 85 -2.81 -4.46 3.80
CA VAL A 85 -2.23 -3.54 4.77
C VAL A 85 -1.53 -4.35 5.85
N MET A 86 -0.27 -4.02 6.11
CA MET A 86 0.54 -4.68 7.14
C MET A 86 0.92 -3.70 8.25
N TYR A 87 0.94 -4.18 9.48
CA TYR A 87 1.45 -3.45 10.64
C TYR A 87 2.34 -4.37 11.48
N VAL A 88 3.61 -3.97 11.67
CA VAL A 88 4.62 -4.73 12.44
C VAL A 88 4.64 -6.22 12.05
N GLY A 89 4.75 -6.49 10.73
CA GLY A 89 4.84 -7.85 10.19
C GLY A 89 3.53 -8.65 10.16
N LYS A 90 2.41 -8.10 10.64
CA LYS A 90 1.09 -8.75 10.60
C LYS A 90 0.21 -8.15 9.51
N LEU A 91 -0.49 -9.00 8.78
CA LEU A 91 -1.55 -8.57 7.87
C LEU A 91 -2.76 -8.16 8.71
N VAL A 92 -3.15 -6.88 8.62
CA VAL A 92 -4.24 -6.32 9.42
C VAL A 92 -5.52 -6.12 8.63
N GLU A 93 -5.41 -5.89 7.31
CA GLU A 93 -6.57 -5.75 6.43
C GLU A 93 -6.19 -6.11 4.98
N SER A 94 -7.11 -6.69 4.22
CA SER A 94 -6.95 -6.93 2.79
C SER A 94 -8.31 -6.91 2.08
N ALA A 95 -8.39 -6.13 1.00
CA ALA A 95 -9.59 -6.03 0.18
C ALA A 95 -9.26 -5.66 -1.26
N VAL A 96 -10.28 -5.62 -2.12
CA VAL A 96 -10.24 -4.94 -3.42
C VAL A 96 -9.93 -3.47 -3.15
N THR A 97 -9.11 -2.85 -4.00
CA THR A 97 -8.59 -1.49 -3.79
C THR A 97 -9.70 -0.48 -3.54
N GLU A 98 -10.70 -0.42 -4.40
CA GLU A 98 -11.82 0.51 -4.28
C GLU A 98 -12.56 0.36 -2.94
N GLU A 99 -12.88 -0.89 -2.53
CA GLU A 99 -13.57 -1.15 -1.27
C GLU A 99 -12.74 -0.73 -0.06
N LEU A 100 -11.43 -1.00 -0.06
CA LEU A 100 -10.55 -0.61 1.05
C LEU A 100 -10.46 0.92 1.20
N TYR A 101 -10.42 1.66 0.09
CA TYR A 101 -10.32 3.13 0.10
C TYR A 101 -11.64 3.82 0.45
N ILE A 102 -12.79 3.18 0.20
CA ILE A 102 -14.12 3.69 0.56
C ILE A 102 -14.51 3.27 1.98
N ASN A 103 -14.32 2.01 2.32
CA ASN A 103 -14.85 1.38 3.52
C ASN A 103 -13.77 0.62 4.31
N PRO A 104 -12.72 1.28 4.83
CA PRO A 104 -11.72 0.60 5.65
C PRO A 104 -12.37 -0.01 6.90
N LEU A 105 -11.87 -1.17 7.33
CA LEU A 105 -12.38 -1.90 8.50
C LEU A 105 -11.37 -1.94 9.65
N HIS A 106 -10.09 -1.58 9.39
CA HIS A 106 -9.06 -1.54 10.43
C HIS A 106 -8.66 -0.10 10.76
N PRO A 107 -8.60 0.29 12.06
CA PRO A 107 -8.24 1.65 12.47
C PRO A 107 -6.88 2.16 11.97
N TYR A 108 -5.93 1.26 11.72
CA TYR A 108 -4.65 1.64 11.12
C TYR A 108 -4.82 2.03 9.64
N THR A 109 -5.63 1.31 8.88
CA THR A 109 -5.96 1.65 7.49
C THR A 109 -6.65 3.01 7.41
N GLU A 110 -7.62 3.28 8.29
CA GLU A 110 -8.26 4.60 8.40
C GLU A 110 -7.21 5.71 8.62
N ALA A 111 -6.28 5.49 9.56
CA ALA A 111 -5.23 6.48 9.84
C ALA A 111 -4.31 6.70 8.64
N LEU A 112 -3.91 5.63 7.94
CA LEU A 112 -3.11 5.73 6.71
C LEU A 112 -3.86 6.52 5.62
N LEU A 113 -5.11 6.16 5.37
CA LEU A 113 -5.94 6.81 4.36
C LEU A 113 -6.19 8.29 4.69
N SER A 114 -6.34 8.65 5.97
CA SER A 114 -6.52 10.04 6.39
C SER A 114 -5.35 10.96 6.04
N ALA A 115 -4.15 10.40 5.84
CA ALA A 115 -2.95 11.13 5.46
C ALA A 115 -2.81 11.33 3.94
N VAL A 116 -3.65 10.68 3.13
CA VAL A 116 -3.63 10.85 1.66
C VAL A 116 -4.18 12.24 1.30
N PRO A 117 -3.42 13.06 0.54
CA PRO A 117 -3.89 14.36 0.11
C PRO A 117 -5.11 14.25 -0.80
N LYS A 118 -6.20 14.94 -0.46
CA LYS A 118 -7.37 15.00 -1.34
C LYS A 118 -7.12 15.97 -2.50
N GLN A 119 -7.60 15.62 -3.69
CA GLN A 119 -7.44 16.44 -4.89
C GLN A 119 -8.21 17.78 -4.79
N ASP A 120 -9.34 17.82 -4.07
CA ASP A 120 -10.08 19.06 -3.83
C ASP A 120 -9.56 19.76 -2.56
N PRO A 121 -8.95 20.96 -2.66
CA PRO A 121 -8.47 21.72 -1.51
C PRO A 121 -9.58 22.10 -0.50
N ARG A 122 -10.85 22.05 -0.91
CA ARG A 122 -12.01 22.34 -0.06
C ARG A 122 -12.37 21.16 0.86
N MET A 123 -11.94 19.94 0.48
CA MET A 123 -12.17 18.70 1.23
C MET A 123 -10.97 18.37 2.14
N ARG A 124 -10.53 19.31 2.95
CA ARG A 124 -9.45 19.06 3.92
C ARG A 124 -9.95 18.10 4.99
N THR A 125 -9.39 16.89 5.00
CA THR A 125 -9.46 15.98 6.14
C THR A 125 -8.26 16.27 7.04
N GLU A 126 -8.47 16.41 8.34
CA GLU A 126 -7.35 16.47 9.28
C GLU A 126 -6.76 15.08 9.40
N PRO A 127 -5.44 14.91 9.15
CA PRO A 127 -4.83 13.61 9.30
C PRO A 127 -4.96 13.08 10.74
N ILE A 128 -5.27 11.81 10.87
CA ILE A 128 -5.33 11.14 12.18
C ILE A 128 -3.90 10.96 12.69
N VAL A 129 -3.54 11.77 13.69
CA VAL A 129 -2.23 11.66 14.34
C VAL A 129 -2.24 10.47 15.30
N LEU A 130 -1.45 9.46 14.97
CA LEU A 130 -1.30 8.28 15.82
C LEU A 130 -0.34 8.58 17.00
N PRO A 131 -0.73 8.27 18.25
CA PRO A 131 0.13 8.51 19.41
C PRO A 131 1.32 7.52 19.43
N GLY A 132 2.42 7.93 20.08
CA GLY A 132 3.59 7.10 20.32
C GLY A 132 4.32 6.63 19.06
N ASP A 133 5.31 5.75 19.26
CA ASP A 133 6.13 5.18 18.20
C ASP A 133 5.56 3.85 17.68
N VAL A 134 6.05 3.41 16.52
CA VAL A 134 5.76 2.07 16.00
C VAL A 134 6.37 1.04 16.95
N ALA A 135 5.61 -0.01 17.25
CA ALA A 135 6.09 -1.09 18.13
C ALA A 135 7.36 -1.75 17.55
N ASP A 136 8.28 -2.13 18.45
CA ASP A 136 9.50 -2.85 18.06
C ASP A 136 9.12 -4.23 17.50
N PRO A 137 9.48 -4.53 16.23
CA PRO A 137 9.21 -5.84 15.64
C PRO A 137 9.87 -7.01 16.37
N ALA A 138 10.97 -6.78 17.11
CA ALA A 138 11.64 -7.80 17.89
C ALA A 138 10.93 -8.10 19.21
N ASN A 139 10.17 -7.12 19.76
CA ASN A 139 9.40 -7.24 20.98
C ASN A 139 8.01 -6.63 20.78
N PRO A 140 7.16 -7.24 19.97
CA PRO A 140 5.83 -6.70 19.71
C PRO A 140 4.95 -6.78 20.97
N PRO A 141 3.98 -5.86 21.14
CA PRO A 141 3.05 -5.91 22.25
C PRO A 141 2.17 -7.17 22.18
N GLY A 142 1.63 -7.58 23.33
CA GLY A 142 0.63 -8.65 23.38
C GLY A 142 -0.65 -8.27 22.62
N GLY A 143 -1.47 -9.27 22.30
CA GLY A 143 -2.75 -9.05 21.62
C GLY A 143 -2.62 -8.41 20.23
N CYS A 144 -3.47 -7.42 19.96
CA CYS A 144 -3.41 -6.65 18.70
C CYS A 144 -2.18 -5.73 18.70
N TYR A 145 -1.26 -5.91 17.76
CA TYR A 145 -0.01 -5.12 17.71
C TYR A 145 -0.24 -3.62 17.55
N PHE A 146 -1.39 -3.22 17.00
CA PHE A 146 -1.76 -1.82 16.84
C PHE A 146 -2.41 -1.20 18.11
N HIS A 147 -2.80 -1.99 19.11
CA HIS A 147 -3.56 -1.49 20.27
C HIS A 147 -2.92 -0.29 21.01
N PRO A 148 -1.56 -0.16 21.15
CA PRO A 148 -0.99 0.98 21.86
C PRO A 148 -1.24 2.33 21.17
N ARG A 149 -1.48 2.29 19.87
CA ARG A 149 -1.73 3.47 19.02
C ARG A 149 -3.18 3.62 18.56
N CYS A 150 -4.03 2.66 18.92
CA CYS A 150 -5.42 2.60 18.47
C CYS A 150 -6.33 3.47 19.35
N ARG A 151 -6.96 4.49 18.79
CA ARG A 151 -7.93 5.33 19.49
C ARG A 151 -9.25 4.62 19.86
N TYR A 152 -9.47 3.45 19.26
CA TYR A 152 -10.67 2.62 19.48
C TYR A 152 -10.40 1.38 20.32
N LYS A 153 -9.25 1.27 20.98
CA LYS A 153 -8.87 0.08 21.75
C LYS A 153 -9.85 -0.22 22.88
N VAL A 154 -10.02 -1.49 23.15
CA VAL A 154 -10.74 -2.06 24.30
C VAL A 154 -9.86 -3.14 24.97
N ASP A 155 -10.20 -3.59 26.16
CA ASP A 155 -9.35 -4.47 26.98
C ASP A 155 -8.90 -5.74 26.25
N VAL A 156 -9.79 -6.35 25.46
CA VAL A 156 -9.46 -7.57 24.69
C VAL A 156 -8.32 -7.33 23.68
N CYS A 157 -8.15 -6.09 23.19
CA CYS A 157 -7.09 -5.77 22.25
C CYS A 157 -5.69 -5.86 22.85
N GLU A 158 -5.55 -5.77 24.18
CA GLU A 158 -4.28 -5.85 24.87
C GLU A 158 -3.81 -7.30 25.09
N THR A 159 -4.75 -8.24 25.15
CA THR A 159 -4.49 -9.61 25.57
C THR A 159 -4.70 -10.67 24.50
N VAL A 160 -5.59 -10.43 23.54
CA VAL A 160 -5.96 -11.39 22.50
C VAL A 160 -5.56 -10.88 21.12
N GLU A 161 -4.82 -11.70 20.37
CA GLU A 161 -4.49 -11.40 18.97
C GLU A 161 -5.74 -11.58 18.10
N PRO A 162 -6.16 -10.52 17.35
CA PRO A 162 -7.29 -10.65 16.44
C PRO A 162 -6.93 -11.53 15.25
N GLN A 163 -7.80 -12.46 14.90
CA GLN A 163 -7.62 -13.30 13.71
C GLN A 163 -8.07 -12.54 12.47
N LEU A 164 -7.33 -12.74 11.36
CA LEU A 164 -7.74 -12.24 10.06
C LEU A 164 -8.98 -13.02 9.61
N ARG A 165 -10.11 -12.34 9.44
CA ARG A 165 -11.40 -12.96 9.08
C ARG A 165 -12.10 -12.15 8.00
N GLU A 166 -12.85 -12.82 7.16
CA GLU A 166 -13.67 -12.19 6.13
C GLU A 166 -14.94 -11.63 6.79
N LEU A 167 -15.15 -10.31 6.70
CA LEU A 167 -16.35 -9.63 7.19
C LEU A 167 -17.31 -9.22 6.08
N ARG A 168 -16.78 -8.99 4.89
CA ARG A 168 -17.53 -8.71 3.67
C ARG A 168 -16.93 -9.55 2.53
N PRO A 169 -17.63 -9.79 1.44
CA PRO A 169 -17.07 -10.54 0.31
C PRO A 169 -15.71 -9.97 -0.11
N ASP A 170 -14.68 -10.81 -0.12
CA ASP A 170 -13.30 -10.47 -0.46
C ASP A 170 -12.64 -9.38 0.41
N HIS A 171 -13.21 -9.04 1.58
CA HIS A 171 -12.68 -8.06 2.52
C HIS A 171 -12.36 -8.69 3.86
N PHE A 172 -11.08 -8.83 4.15
CA PHE A 172 -10.54 -9.49 5.33
C PHE A 172 -9.96 -8.47 6.30
N VAL A 173 -10.19 -8.64 7.61
CA VAL A 173 -9.68 -7.74 8.63
C VAL A 173 -9.33 -8.47 9.92
N ALA A 174 -8.25 -8.04 10.57
CA ALA A 174 -7.81 -8.51 11.89
C ALA A 174 -8.08 -7.41 12.95
N CYS A 175 -9.35 -7.20 13.30
CA CYS A 175 -9.76 -6.25 14.32
C CYS A 175 -10.93 -6.80 15.13
N HIS A 176 -10.86 -6.70 16.49
CA HIS A 176 -11.93 -7.14 17.37
C HIS A 176 -13.21 -6.32 17.21
N ARG A 177 -13.09 -5.06 16.79
CA ARG A 177 -14.19 -4.11 16.70
C ARG A 177 -14.64 -3.78 15.27
N ALA A 178 -14.15 -4.52 14.28
CA ALA A 178 -14.43 -4.21 12.88
C ALA A 178 -15.93 -4.17 12.52
N GLU A 179 -16.78 -4.91 13.24
CA GLU A 179 -18.24 -4.92 13.02
C GLU A 179 -18.97 -3.72 13.64
N GLU A 180 -18.36 -3.11 14.68
CA GLU A 180 -18.97 -2.01 15.43
C GLU A 180 -18.54 -0.65 14.90
N LEU A 181 -17.31 -0.54 14.40
CA LEU A 181 -16.73 0.73 13.98
C LEU A 181 -17.25 1.13 12.60
N ARG A 182 -17.43 2.45 12.46
CA ARG A 182 -17.63 3.08 11.16
C ARG A 182 -16.45 4.00 10.92
N LEU A 183 -15.52 3.50 10.11
CA LEU A 183 -14.27 4.17 9.79
C LEU A 183 -14.42 4.98 8.50
N GLU A 184 -13.66 6.06 8.37
CA GLU A 184 -13.74 6.94 7.21
C GLU A 184 -12.68 6.59 6.16
N GLY A 185 -13.11 6.36 4.93
CA GLY A 185 -12.24 6.23 3.77
C GLY A 185 -11.88 7.59 3.16
N VAL A 186 -11.04 7.54 2.13
CA VAL A 186 -10.63 8.74 1.36
C VAL A 186 -11.62 9.06 0.26
N LEU A 187 -12.13 8.01 -0.40
CA LEU A 187 -13.12 8.13 -1.46
C LEU A 187 -14.51 8.14 -0.81
N GLY A 188 -15.24 9.24 -0.98
CA GLY A 188 -16.66 9.27 -0.63
C GLY A 188 -17.47 8.41 -1.62
N PRO A 189 -18.68 7.94 -1.27
CA PRO A 189 -19.52 7.09 -2.10
C PRO A 189 -19.95 7.70 -3.46
N ALA A 190 -19.54 8.93 -3.75
CA ALA A 190 -19.87 9.66 -4.99
C ALA A 190 -18.70 9.77 -5.98
N GLN A 191 -17.55 9.18 -5.72
CA GLN A 191 -16.35 9.27 -6.59
C GLN A 191 -15.95 7.91 -7.21
N ALA A 192 -16.71 6.85 -6.97
CA ALA A 192 -16.57 5.60 -7.70
C ALA A 192 -17.25 5.77 -9.08
N VAL A 193 -16.44 6.01 -10.10
CA VAL A 193 -16.85 6.05 -11.53
C VAL A 193 -16.30 4.84 -12.25
#